data_27684a7e728a3415e32118443cfe3152
#
_entry.id   27684a7e728a3415e32118443cfe3152
#
_cell.length_a   1.000
_cell.length_b   1.000
_cell.length_c   1.000
_cell.angle_alpha   90.00
_cell.angle_beta   90.00
_cell.angle_gamma   90.00
#
_symmetry.space_group_name_H-M   'P 1'
#
loop_
_entity.id
_entity.type
_entity.pdbx_description
1 polymer ?
#
loop_
_entity_poly.entity_id
_entity_poly.type
_entity_poly.pdbx_seq_one_letter_code
_entity_poly.pdbx_strand_id
1 'polypeptide(L)'
;MTGCCTLPPREAPAIPLWINGRPVLAMPREFNEIRDAATQRLIRRVPMVDQELAASAILNANQSQRLPAAAAKEFLHALLLALEELEAHFSGLSAVESHTHLDAGKADVANAIANVKTLMAQPVVDNAEFTAHKSVLALAGSGMPLSAAIKLVLPIVVNGGAVTLVPDANAASCALALAELCGQCGLPDGAFNVIYVRDPVALPLVNEPGLAQVRLFGPSAWAQRWQTAALSWTVPCELVLA
;
A
#
# COMPACT_ATOMS: atom_id res chain seq x y z
N MET A 1 -8.78 52.74 3.97
CA MET A 1 -8.92 51.46 4.70
C MET A 1 -8.89 50.33 3.66
N THR A 2 -7.70 49.83 3.37
CA THR A 2 -7.49 48.76 2.42
C THR A 2 -7.62 47.42 3.18
N GLY A 3 -8.80 46.81 3.06
CA GLY A 3 -9.03 45.45 3.57
C GLY A 3 -8.15 44.45 2.82
N CYS A 4 -7.11 44.00 3.48
CA CYS A 4 -6.31 42.87 3.03
C CYS A 4 -7.19 41.63 3.03
N CYS A 5 -7.62 41.20 1.84
CA CYS A 5 -8.35 39.95 1.67
C CYS A 5 -7.36 38.80 1.91
N THR A 6 -7.23 38.40 3.17
CA THR A 6 -6.50 37.17 3.52
C THR A 6 -7.29 36.02 2.96
N LEU A 7 -6.83 35.44 1.86
CA LEU A 7 -7.33 34.14 1.38
C LEU A 7 -7.25 33.14 2.54
N PRO A 8 -8.31 32.34 2.75
CA PRO A 8 -8.26 31.31 3.76
C PRO A 8 -7.04 30.41 3.49
N PRO A 9 -6.39 29.89 4.55
CA PRO A 9 -5.26 29.00 4.38
C PRO A 9 -5.69 27.87 3.45
N ARG A 10 -4.93 27.65 2.36
CA ARG A 10 -5.21 26.55 1.44
C ARG A 10 -5.28 25.27 2.28
N GLU A 11 -6.45 24.67 2.30
CA GLU A 11 -6.61 23.37 2.93
C GLU A 11 -5.61 22.38 2.31
N ALA A 12 -4.94 21.59 3.15
CA ALA A 12 -4.00 20.59 2.65
C ALA A 12 -4.73 19.61 1.74
N PRO A 13 -4.11 19.19 0.62
CA PRO A 13 -4.74 18.31 -0.34
C PRO A 13 -5.09 16.97 0.32
N ALA A 14 -6.23 16.41 -0.03
CA ALA A 14 -6.55 15.02 0.24
C ALA A 14 -5.87 14.15 -0.81
N ILE A 15 -5.24 13.05 -0.38
CA ILE A 15 -4.69 12.06 -1.30
C ILE A 15 -5.82 11.14 -1.80
N PRO A 16 -5.75 10.64 -3.04
CA PRO A 16 -6.71 9.67 -3.55
C PRO A 16 -6.45 8.27 -2.98
N LEU A 17 -7.44 7.40 -3.10
CA LEU A 17 -7.24 5.96 -3.13
C LEU A 17 -6.63 5.57 -4.49
N TRP A 18 -6.09 4.36 -4.58
CA TRP A 18 -5.69 3.76 -5.86
C TRP A 18 -6.49 2.50 -6.09
N ILE A 19 -7.41 2.53 -7.04
CA ILE A 19 -8.32 1.41 -7.31
C ILE A 19 -8.39 1.20 -8.82
N ASN A 20 -8.21 -0.03 -9.25
CA ASN A 20 -8.31 -0.41 -10.66
C ASN A 20 -7.40 0.43 -11.59
N GLY A 21 -6.12 0.59 -11.20
CA GLY A 21 -5.09 1.28 -11.97
C GLY A 21 -5.24 2.80 -12.04
N ARG A 22 -6.10 3.43 -11.21
CA ARG A 22 -6.36 4.87 -11.27
C ARG A 22 -6.59 5.50 -9.90
N PRO A 23 -6.29 6.79 -9.75
CA PRO A 23 -6.64 7.53 -8.55
C PRO A 23 -8.15 7.70 -8.42
N VAL A 24 -8.69 7.40 -7.23
CA VAL A 24 -10.11 7.55 -6.90
C VAL A 24 -10.25 8.54 -5.75
N LEU A 25 -10.88 9.68 -6.01
CA LEU A 25 -11.19 10.65 -4.97
C LEU A 25 -12.37 10.15 -4.15
N ALA A 26 -12.15 9.92 -2.87
CA ALA A 26 -13.21 9.59 -1.92
C ALA A 26 -13.58 10.83 -1.11
N MET A 27 -14.86 10.94 -0.76
CA MET A 27 -15.41 11.98 0.12
C MET A 27 -15.92 11.32 1.41
N PRO A 28 -15.02 10.76 2.24
CA PRO A 28 -15.42 10.07 3.45
C PRO A 28 -15.87 11.06 4.53
N ARG A 29 -16.49 10.52 5.58
CA ARG A 29 -16.87 11.32 6.76
C ARG A 29 -15.65 11.67 7.63
N GLU A 30 -14.56 10.92 7.50
CA GLU A 30 -13.36 11.05 8.33
C GLU A 30 -12.09 11.10 7.49
N PHE A 31 -11.16 11.96 7.88
CA PHE A 31 -9.81 12.05 7.34
C PHE A 31 -8.79 11.85 8.45
N ASN A 32 -7.71 11.13 8.16
CA ASN A 32 -6.51 11.16 8.97
C ASN A 32 -5.64 12.34 8.52
N GLU A 33 -5.23 13.19 9.46
CA GLU A 33 -4.41 14.37 9.18
C GLU A 33 -2.94 14.04 9.37
N ILE A 34 -2.15 14.18 8.31
CA ILE A 34 -0.69 14.07 8.37
C ILE A 34 -0.12 15.45 8.62
N ARG A 35 0.57 15.60 9.74
CA ARG A 35 1.17 16.85 10.18
C ARG A 35 2.68 16.75 10.24
N ASP A 36 3.37 17.82 9.89
CA ASP A 36 4.80 17.96 10.11
C ASP A 36 5.12 17.85 11.60
N ALA A 37 6.07 17.01 11.96
CA ALA A 37 6.37 16.72 13.36
C ALA A 37 6.91 17.95 14.13
N ALA A 38 7.67 18.82 13.46
CA ALA A 38 8.31 19.98 14.08
C ALA A 38 7.37 21.20 14.13
N THR A 39 6.67 21.47 13.02
CA THR A 39 5.86 22.69 12.86
C THR A 39 4.38 22.48 13.13
N GLN A 40 3.92 21.24 13.28
CA GLN A 40 2.52 20.85 13.38
C GLN A 40 1.63 21.31 12.21
N ARG A 41 2.27 21.78 11.14
CA ARG A 41 1.56 22.20 9.92
C ARG A 41 0.92 20.98 9.26
N LEU A 42 -0.34 21.12 8.86
CA LEU A 42 -1.04 20.10 8.09
C LEU A 42 -0.40 19.94 6.71
N ILE A 43 0.10 18.74 6.40
CA ILE A 43 0.76 18.41 5.14
C ILE A 43 -0.25 17.79 4.17
N ARG A 44 -1.03 16.82 4.63
CA ARG A 44 -1.96 16.02 3.80
C ARG A 44 -3.14 15.55 4.62
N ARG A 45 -4.22 15.19 3.92
CA ARG A 45 -5.38 14.49 4.49
C ARG A 45 -5.53 13.14 3.80
N VAL A 46 -5.64 12.07 4.58
CA VAL A 46 -5.82 10.70 4.11
C VAL A 46 -7.29 10.30 4.33
N PRO A 47 -8.05 9.97 3.28
CA PRO A 47 -9.45 9.64 3.41
C PRO A 47 -9.62 8.27 4.09
N MET A 48 -10.33 8.21 5.22
CA MET A 48 -10.68 6.96 5.88
C MET A 48 -12.00 6.46 5.34
N VAL A 49 -11.98 5.46 4.47
CA VAL A 49 -13.18 4.97 3.80
C VAL A 49 -13.95 3.96 4.65
N ASP A 50 -15.22 3.80 4.33
CA ASP A 50 -16.11 2.82 4.96
C ASP A 50 -15.91 1.41 4.40
N GLN A 51 -16.62 0.45 4.98
CA GLN A 51 -16.53 -0.96 4.60
C GLN A 51 -17.02 -1.21 3.17
N GLU A 52 -18.04 -0.50 2.70
CA GLU A 52 -18.62 -0.71 1.38
C GLU A 52 -17.61 -0.37 0.27
N LEU A 53 -16.98 0.80 0.36
CA LEU A 53 -15.95 1.21 -0.60
C LEU A 53 -14.70 0.32 -0.50
N ALA A 54 -14.32 -0.08 0.71
CA ALA A 54 -13.20 -1.00 0.92
C ALA A 54 -13.46 -2.38 0.32
N ALA A 55 -14.65 -2.95 0.53
CA ALA A 55 -15.06 -4.22 -0.05
C ALA A 55 -15.09 -4.16 -1.59
N SER A 56 -15.52 -3.02 -2.17
CA SER A 56 -15.49 -2.83 -3.62
C SER A 56 -14.08 -2.87 -4.20
N ALA A 57 -13.07 -2.37 -3.47
CA ALA A 57 -11.67 -2.46 -3.89
C ALA A 57 -11.16 -3.91 -3.89
N ILE A 58 -11.55 -4.73 -2.91
CA ILE A 58 -11.25 -6.17 -2.87
C ILE A 58 -11.91 -6.88 -4.04
N LEU A 59 -13.18 -6.57 -4.32
CA LEU A 59 -13.90 -7.13 -5.47
C LEU A 59 -13.24 -6.77 -6.79
N ASN A 60 -12.78 -5.53 -6.97
CA ASN A 60 -12.02 -5.11 -8.14
C ASN A 60 -10.72 -5.90 -8.27
N ALA A 61 -9.99 -6.13 -7.17
CA ALA A 61 -8.79 -6.97 -7.18
C ALA A 61 -9.10 -8.42 -7.61
N ASN A 62 -10.22 -8.98 -7.15
CA ASN A 62 -10.65 -10.33 -7.55
C ASN A 62 -10.92 -10.45 -9.05
N GLN A 63 -11.43 -9.39 -9.67
CA GLN A 63 -11.81 -9.34 -11.09
C GLN A 63 -10.69 -8.83 -12.01
N SER A 64 -9.58 -8.35 -11.45
CA SER A 64 -8.47 -7.77 -12.23
C SER A 64 -7.77 -8.82 -13.09
N GLN A 65 -7.16 -8.33 -14.17
CA GLN A 65 -6.20 -9.13 -14.92
C GLN A 65 -4.96 -9.39 -14.06
N ARG A 66 -4.36 -10.55 -14.25
CA ARG A 66 -3.15 -10.96 -13.53
C ARG A 66 -1.91 -10.67 -14.36
N LEU A 67 -0.80 -10.35 -13.69
CA LEU A 67 0.48 -10.24 -14.37
C LEU A 67 0.89 -11.62 -14.88
N PRO A 68 1.08 -11.80 -16.20
CA PRO A 68 1.54 -13.07 -16.71
C PRO A 68 2.94 -13.41 -16.19
N ALA A 69 3.19 -14.68 -15.86
CA ALA A 69 4.50 -15.12 -15.38
C ALA A 69 5.65 -14.75 -16.33
N ALA A 70 5.41 -14.78 -17.65
CA ALA A 70 6.37 -14.36 -18.66
C ALA A 70 6.75 -12.87 -18.57
N ALA A 71 5.83 -12.00 -18.10
CA ALA A 71 6.06 -10.56 -17.98
C ALA A 71 6.64 -10.16 -16.60
N ALA A 72 6.62 -11.05 -15.62
CA ALA A 72 6.98 -10.72 -14.23
C ALA A 72 8.44 -10.22 -14.10
N LYS A 73 9.38 -10.80 -14.83
CA LYS A 73 10.79 -10.38 -14.81
C LYS A 73 11.00 -9.01 -15.46
N GLU A 74 10.31 -8.73 -16.55
CA GLU A 74 10.36 -7.44 -17.24
C GLU A 74 9.75 -6.35 -16.34
N PHE A 75 8.61 -6.61 -15.74
CA PHE A 75 8.00 -5.74 -14.73
C PHE A 75 8.93 -5.43 -13.57
N LEU A 76 9.54 -6.45 -12.93
CA LEU A 76 10.48 -6.25 -11.83
C LEU A 76 11.71 -5.44 -12.25
N HIS A 77 12.22 -5.67 -13.46
CA HIS A 77 13.36 -4.91 -13.98
C HIS A 77 12.99 -3.43 -14.22
N ALA A 78 11.85 -3.15 -14.83
CA ALA A 78 11.34 -1.79 -15.02
C ALA A 78 11.11 -1.08 -13.67
N LEU A 79 10.50 -1.77 -12.71
CA LEU A 79 10.27 -1.24 -11.37
C LEU A 79 11.58 -0.95 -10.63
N LEU A 80 12.59 -1.83 -10.74
CA LEU A 80 13.90 -1.60 -10.13
C LEU A 80 14.56 -0.32 -10.66
N LEU A 81 14.61 -0.15 -11.98
CA LEU A 81 15.18 1.05 -12.61
C LEU A 81 14.44 2.32 -12.18
N ALA A 82 13.10 2.27 -12.16
CA ALA A 82 12.28 3.40 -11.74
C ALA A 82 12.48 3.76 -10.25
N LEU A 83 12.63 2.76 -9.37
CA LEU A 83 12.93 3.00 -7.94
C LEU A 83 14.32 3.60 -7.75
N GLU A 84 15.32 3.16 -8.51
CA GLU A 84 16.67 3.73 -8.48
C GLU A 84 16.68 5.19 -8.98
N GLU A 85 15.92 5.50 -10.03
CA GLU A 85 15.75 6.87 -10.55
C GLU A 85 15.02 7.80 -9.56
N LEU A 86 14.00 7.27 -8.87
CA LEU A 86 13.17 8.02 -7.94
C LEU A 86 13.62 7.89 -6.47
N GLU A 87 14.85 7.41 -6.21
CA GLU A 87 15.38 7.16 -4.86
C GLU A 87 15.23 8.39 -3.95
N ALA A 88 15.59 9.58 -4.43
CA ALA A 88 15.50 10.81 -3.64
C ALA A 88 14.04 11.17 -3.29
N HIS A 89 13.10 10.93 -4.22
CA HIS A 89 11.68 11.18 -4.01
C HIS A 89 11.12 10.26 -2.92
N PHE A 90 11.32 8.94 -3.06
CA PHE A 90 10.83 7.96 -2.10
C PHE A 90 11.50 8.09 -0.73
N SER A 91 12.80 8.45 -0.69
CA SER A 91 13.51 8.72 0.57
C SER A 91 12.87 9.89 1.33
N GLY A 92 12.51 10.96 0.62
CA GLY A 92 11.81 12.10 1.19
C GLY A 92 10.41 11.73 1.71
N LEU A 93 9.63 10.96 0.94
CA LEU A 93 8.31 10.49 1.36
C LEU A 93 8.41 9.59 2.60
N SER A 94 9.31 8.60 2.57
CA SER A 94 9.49 7.65 3.68
C SER A 94 9.93 8.35 4.96
N ALA A 95 10.84 9.32 4.89
CA ALA A 95 11.30 10.08 6.04
C ALA A 95 10.15 10.89 6.69
N VAL A 96 9.34 11.56 5.87
CA VAL A 96 8.17 12.32 6.35
C VAL A 96 7.14 11.41 7.00
N GLU A 97 6.81 10.30 6.37
CA GLU A 97 5.77 9.38 6.82
C GLU A 97 6.17 8.53 8.04
N SER A 98 7.47 8.25 8.18
CA SER A 98 8.01 7.57 9.37
C SER A 98 8.35 8.52 10.51
N HIS A 99 8.15 9.83 10.32
CA HIS A 99 8.60 10.87 11.28
C HIS A 99 10.09 10.72 11.65
N THR A 100 10.93 10.39 10.67
CA THR A 100 12.36 10.13 10.84
C THR A 100 13.21 11.10 10.03
N HIS A 101 14.53 10.99 10.17
CA HIS A 101 15.48 11.73 9.35
C HIS A 101 15.60 11.13 7.94
N LEU A 102 16.04 11.94 6.99
CA LEU A 102 16.22 11.55 5.58
C LEU A 102 17.07 10.28 5.41
N ASP A 103 18.07 10.06 6.27
CA ASP A 103 18.91 8.87 6.19
C ASP A 103 18.14 7.57 6.50
N ALA A 104 17.15 7.62 7.38
CA ALA A 104 16.24 6.49 7.60
C ALA A 104 15.35 6.24 6.37
N GLY A 105 14.89 7.31 5.72
CA GLY A 105 14.16 7.21 4.44
C GLY A 105 15.01 6.58 3.33
N LYS A 106 16.28 6.98 3.21
CA LYS A 106 17.24 6.33 2.28
C LYS A 106 17.45 4.85 2.60
N ALA A 107 17.55 4.50 3.89
CA ALA A 107 17.69 3.10 4.30
C ALA A 107 16.45 2.27 3.93
N ASP A 108 15.24 2.84 4.07
CA ASP A 108 14.00 2.17 3.66
C ASP A 108 13.99 1.93 2.14
N VAL A 109 14.37 2.93 1.33
CA VAL A 109 14.48 2.77 -0.13
C VAL A 109 15.54 1.74 -0.52
N ALA A 110 16.71 1.75 0.12
CA ALA A 110 17.74 0.75 -0.12
C ALA A 110 17.25 -0.67 0.19
N ASN A 111 16.52 -0.85 1.29
CA ASN A 111 15.87 -2.12 1.63
C ASN A 111 14.81 -2.52 0.60
N ALA A 112 14.01 -1.57 0.13
CA ALA A 112 13.02 -1.77 -0.91
C ALA A 112 13.67 -2.29 -2.21
N ILE A 113 14.73 -1.63 -2.68
CA ILE A 113 15.52 -2.03 -3.85
C ILE A 113 16.13 -3.43 -3.66
N ALA A 114 16.70 -3.71 -2.49
CA ALA A 114 17.25 -5.02 -2.18
C ALA A 114 16.19 -6.13 -2.23
N ASN A 115 14.96 -5.87 -1.74
CA ASN A 115 13.85 -6.80 -1.83
C ASN A 115 13.43 -7.07 -3.28
N VAL A 116 13.39 -6.06 -4.15
CA VAL A 116 13.11 -6.24 -5.58
C VAL A 116 14.19 -7.11 -6.24
N LYS A 117 15.47 -6.82 -5.98
CA LYS A 117 16.61 -7.62 -6.49
C LYS A 117 16.54 -9.09 -6.02
N THR A 118 16.13 -9.31 -4.77
CA THR A 118 15.92 -10.65 -4.21
C THR A 118 14.81 -11.40 -4.96
N LEU A 119 13.68 -10.74 -5.23
CA LEU A 119 12.57 -11.33 -5.99
C LEU A 119 12.97 -11.66 -7.44
N MET A 120 13.77 -10.80 -8.07
CA MET A 120 14.27 -11.06 -9.45
C MET A 120 15.13 -12.33 -9.54
N ALA A 121 15.83 -12.68 -8.45
CA ALA A 121 16.65 -13.89 -8.37
C ALA A 121 15.83 -15.17 -8.14
N GLN A 122 14.57 -15.04 -7.73
CA GLN A 122 13.69 -16.17 -7.46
C GLN A 122 12.98 -16.66 -8.75
N PRO A 123 12.65 -17.95 -8.84
CA PRO A 123 11.78 -18.42 -9.91
C PRO A 123 10.38 -17.85 -9.74
N VAL A 124 9.80 -17.37 -10.83
CA VAL A 124 8.37 -17.01 -10.87
C VAL A 124 7.57 -18.30 -10.88
N VAL A 125 6.69 -18.46 -9.91
CA VAL A 125 5.83 -19.63 -9.79
C VAL A 125 4.38 -19.17 -9.94
N ASP A 126 3.70 -19.69 -10.97
CA ASP A 126 2.24 -19.53 -11.06
C ASP A 126 1.61 -20.23 -9.85
N ASN A 127 1.22 -19.45 -8.87
CA ASN A 127 0.59 -19.99 -7.67
C ASN A 127 -0.91 -20.19 -7.92
N ALA A 128 -1.34 -21.45 -8.02
CA ALA A 128 -2.75 -21.82 -8.22
C ALA A 128 -3.71 -21.21 -7.17
N GLU A 129 -3.21 -20.89 -5.98
CA GLU A 129 -4.02 -20.23 -4.92
C GLU A 129 -4.45 -18.81 -5.31
N PHE A 130 -3.69 -18.13 -6.18
CA PHE A 130 -3.98 -16.76 -6.62
C PHE A 130 -4.73 -16.69 -7.96
N THR A 131 -4.92 -17.82 -8.66
CA THR A 131 -5.35 -17.81 -10.06
C THR A 131 -6.85 -17.68 -10.27
N ALA A 132 -7.71 -18.02 -9.33
CA ALA A 132 -9.16 -18.08 -9.54
C ALA A 132 -9.92 -17.00 -8.79
N HIS A 133 -9.96 -15.77 -9.32
CA HIS A 133 -10.80 -14.69 -8.76
C HIS A 133 -10.63 -14.46 -7.25
N LYS A 134 -9.41 -14.68 -6.75
CA LYS A 134 -9.04 -14.45 -5.37
C LYS A 134 -7.93 -13.41 -5.27
N SER A 135 -7.98 -12.58 -4.24
CA SER A 135 -6.96 -11.57 -3.96
C SER A 135 -6.43 -11.73 -2.54
N VAL A 136 -5.42 -10.95 -2.22
CA VAL A 136 -4.81 -10.86 -0.89
C VAL A 136 -5.15 -9.51 -0.29
N LEU A 137 -5.60 -9.52 0.97
CA LEU A 137 -5.67 -8.31 1.79
C LEU A 137 -4.35 -8.16 2.54
N ALA A 138 -3.63 -7.09 2.28
CA ALA A 138 -2.36 -6.79 2.92
C ALA A 138 -2.53 -5.63 3.90
N LEU A 139 -2.15 -5.83 5.16
CA LEU A 139 -2.24 -4.82 6.20
C LEU A 139 -0.83 -4.46 6.66
N ALA A 140 -0.47 -3.19 6.56
CA ALA A 140 0.81 -2.69 7.03
C ALA A 140 0.62 -1.82 8.29
N GLY A 141 1.34 -2.16 9.35
CA GLY A 141 1.52 -1.30 10.52
C GLY A 141 2.63 -0.27 10.27
N SER A 142 2.90 0.55 11.28
CA SER A 142 3.90 1.63 11.22
C SER A 142 5.33 1.11 10.99
N GLY A 143 6.15 1.92 10.33
CA GLY A 143 7.57 1.71 10.07
C GLY A 143 7.86 1.25 8.63
N MET A 144 8.98 1.68 8.09
CA MET A 144 9.51 1.32 6.77
C MET A 144 8.46 1.32 5.65
N PRO A 145 7.84 2.47 5.31
CA PRO A 145 6.64 2.56 4.47
C PRO A 145 6.78 1.90 3.10
N LEU A 146 7.91 2.12 2.41
CA LEU A 146 8.13 1.61 1.07
C LEU A 146 8.50 0.13 1.08
N SER A 147 9.46 -0.27 1.91
CA SER A 147 9.91 -1.67 1.94
C SER A 147 8.84 -2.61 2.49
N ALA A 148 7.99 -2.14 3.44
CA ALA A 148 6.82 -2.89 3.90
C ALA A 148 5.82 -3.13 2.77
N ALA A 149 5.47 -2.09 2.00
CA ALA A 149 4.56 -2.23 0.86
C ALA A 149 5.12 -3.19 -0.19
N ILE A 150 6.41 -3.09 -0.52
CA ILE A 150 7.09 -3.99 -1.48
C ILE A 150 7.04 -5.45 -0.99
N LYS A 151 7.40 -5.72 0.28
CA LYS A 151 7.36 -7.08 0.85
C LYS A 151 5.96 -7.68 0.88
N LEU A 152 4.94 -6.86 1.09
CA LEU A 152 3.55 -7.31 1.13
C LEU A 152 2.98 -7.57 -0.26
N VAL A 153 3.32 -6.74 -1.25
CA VAL A 153 2.65 -6.70 -2.55
C VAL A 153 3.38 -7.49 -3.62
N LEU A 154 4.69 -7.22 -3.83
CA LEU A 154 5.38 -7.76 -5.00
C LEU A 154 5.42 -9.29 -5.06
N PRO A 155 5.66 -10.04 -3.95
CA PRO A 155 5.66 -11.50 -4.02
C PRO A 155 4.32 -12.09 -4.50
N ILE A 156 3.22 -11.36 -4.28
CA ILE A 156 1.88 -11.79 -4.71
C ILE A 156 1.69 -11.49 -6.19
N VAL A 157 1.91 -10.24 -6.62
CA VAL A 157 1.60 -9.82 -7.99
C VAL A 157 2.50 -10.48 -9.02
N VAL A 158 3.78 -10.71 -8.71
CA VAL A 158 4.71 -11.40 -9.63
C VAL A 158 4.41 -12.88 -9.80
N ASN A 159 3.69 -13.48 -8.86
CA ASN A 159 3.21 -14.86 -8.92
C ASN A 159 1.73 -14.96 -9.35
N GLY A 160 1.24 -13.96 -10.08
CA GLY A 160 -0.11 -13.98 -10.66
C GLY A 160 -1.24 -13.66 -9.69
N GLY A 161 -0.95 -13.08 -8.51
CA GLY A 161 -1.97 -12.64 -7.57
C GLY A 161 -2.41 -11.19 -7.78
N ALA A 162 -3.39 -10.75 -6.99
CA ALA A 162 -3.76 -9.35 -6.83
C ALA A 162 -3.85 -8.99 -5.35
N VAL A 163 -3.59 -7.72 -5.03
CA VAL A 163 -3.48 -7.25 -3.65
C VAL A 163 -4.30 -5.98 -3.45
N THR A 164 -5.04 -5.94 -2.36
CA THR A 164 -5.54 -4.69 -1.79
C THR A 164 -4.71 -4.38 -0.55
N LEU A 165 -3.89 -3.32 -0.62
CA LEU A 165 -3.05 -2.87 0.49
C LEU A 165 -3.80 -1.84 1.33
N VAL A 166 -3.79 -2.06 2.64
CA VAL A 166 -4.15 -1.09 3.67
C VAL A 166 -2.86 -0.68 4.38
N PRO A 167 -2.20 0.41 3.98
CA PRO A 167 -1.01 0.89 4.66
C PRO A 167 -1.36 1.55 5.99
N ASP A 168 -0.37 1.74 6.86
CA ASP A 168 -0.52 2.70 7.95
C ASP A 168 -0.97 4.06 7.40
N ALA A 169 -1.92 4.70 8.07
CA ALA A 169 -2.46 5.96 7.59
C ALA A 169 -1.40 7.07 7.46
N ASN A 170 -0.29 6.97 8.20
CA ASN A 170 0.84 7.88 8.07
C ASN A 170 1.76 7.54 6.89
N ALA A 171 1.68 6.30 6.37
CA ALA A 171 2.48 5.79 5.25
C ALA A 171 1.73 5.81 3.90
N ALA A 172 0.68 6.59 3.81
CA ALA A 172 -0.25 6.59 2.69
C ALA A 172 0.35 7.01 1.34
N SER A 173 1.29 7.96 1.35
CA SER A 173 1.85 8.50 0.09
C SER A 173 2.90 7.57 -0.52
N CYS A 174 3.71 6.88 0.27
CA CYS A 174 4.62 5.87 -0.24
C CYS A 174 3.86 4.73 -0.92
N ALA A 175 2.77 4.26 -0.30
CA ALA A 175 1.94 3.20 -0.87
C ALA A 175 1.27 3.64 -2.17
N LEU A 176 0.72 4.86 -2.21
CA LEU A 176 0.11 5.43 -3.41
C LEU A 176 1.12 5.58 -4.55
N ALA A 177 2.27 6.21 -4.26
CA ALA A 177 3.32 6.41 -5.26
C ALA A 177 3.86 5.08 -5.81
N LEU A 178 4.01 4.06 -4.94
CA LEU A 178 4.40 2.72 -5.38
C LEU A 178 3.34 2.09 -6.29
N ALA A 179 2.05 2.24 -5.97
CA ALA A 179 0.98 1.67 -6.80
C ALA A 179 0.91 2.32 -8.18
N GLU A 180 1.05 3.64 -8.25
CA GLU A 180 1.17 4.39 -9.50
C GLU A 180 2.39 3.93 -10.31
N LEU A 181 3.56 3.82 -9.66
CA LEU A 181 4.79 3.38 -10.30
C LEU A 181 4.67 1.95 -10.84
N CYS A 182 4.07 1.04 -10.10
CA CYS A 182 3.80 -0.33 -10.57
C CYS A 182 2.93 -0.34 -11.82
N GLY A 183 1.89 0.49 -11.89
CA GLY A 183 1.07 0.66 -13.09
C GLY A 183 1.88 1.16 -14.28
N GLN A 184 2.74 2.18 -14.09
CA GLN A 184 3.64 2.71 -15.12
C GLN A 184 4.66 1.67 -15.62
N CYS A 185 5.06 0.74 -14.75
CA CYS A 185 5.95 -0.37 -15.09
C CYS A 185 5.24 -1.58 -15.73
N GLY A 186 3.94 -1.49 -16.01
CA GLY A 186 3.18 -2.51 -16.73
C GLY A 186 2.43 -3.51 -15.84
N LEU A 187 2.24 -3.23 -14.55
CA LEU A 187 1.34 -4.03 -13.72
C LEU A 187 -0.11 -3.82 -14.20
N PRO A 188 -0.90 -4.89 -14.45
CA PRO A 188 -2.29 -4.78 -14.87
C PRO A 188 -3.16 -4.01 -13.89
N ASP A 189 -4.14 -3.26 -14.44
CA ASP A 189 -5.11 -2.49 -13.65
C ASP A 189 -5.85 -3.38 -12.64
N GLY A 190 -5.93 -2.91 -11.39
CA GLY A 190 -6.60 -3.62 -10.30
C GLY A 190 -5.77 -4.74 -9.65
N ALA A 191 -4.63 -5.14 -10.21
CA ALA A 191 -3.74 -6.10 -9.57
C ALA A 191 -3.12 -5.57 -8.26
N PHE A 192 -2.99 -4.25 -8.15
CA PHE A 192 -2.57 -3.58 -6.92
C PHE A 192 -3.49 -2.41 -6.62
N ASN A 193 -4.25 -2.50 -5.52
CA ASN A 193 -5.11 -1.44 -5.01
C ASN A 193 -4.59 -0.93 -3.66
N VAL A 194 -4.80 0.36 -3.38
CA VAL A 194 -4.47 1.00 -2.09
C VAL A 194 -5.70 1.70 -1.55
N ILE A 195 -6.10 1.34 -0.35
CA ILE A 195 -7.21 1.93 0.39
C ILE A 195 -6.77 2.29 1.81
N TYR A 196 -7.48 3.20 2.43
CA TYR A 196 -7.19 3.63 3.80
C TYR A 196 -8.43 3.45 4.65
N VAL A 197 -8.30 2.60 5.66
CA VAL A 197 -9.39 2.29 6.60
C VAL A 197 -8.88 2.29 8.03
N ARG A 198 -9.77 2.48 8.98
CA ARG A 198 -9.47 2.26 10.41
C ARG A 198 -9.56 0.78 10.77
N ASP A 199 -8.85 0.36 11.82
CA ASP A 199 -8.88 -1.03 12.32
C ASP A 199 -10.32 -1.61 12.45
N PRO A 200 -11.32 -0.89 13.00
CA PRO A 200 -12.69 -1.40 13.09
C PRO A 200 -13.34 -1.69 11.73
N VAL A 201 -12.93 -1.00 10.67
CA VAL A 201 -13.39 -1.25 9.29
C VAL A 201 -12.56 -2.36 8.65
N ALA A 202 -11.26 -2.42 8.91
CA ALA A 202 -10.36 -3.44 8.36
C ALA A 202 -10.69 -4.86 8.88
N LEU A 203 -11.10 -4.99 10.14
CA LEU A 203 -11.42 -6.28 10.74
C LEU A 203 -12.51 -7.08 10.01
N PRO A 204 -13.67 -6.54 9.64
CA PRO A 204 -14.68 -7.29 8.88
C PRO A 204 -14.24 -7.60 7.44
N LEU A 205 -13.34 -6.81 6.84
CA LEU A 205 -12.87 -7.04 5.46
C LEU A 205 -12.16 -8.39 5.27
N VAL A 206 -11.62 -8.97 6.32
CA VAL A 206 -10.97 -10.30 6.25
C VAL A 206 -11.93 -11.42 5.90
N ASN A 207 -13.23 -11.20 6.04
CA ASN A 207 -14.29 -12.16 5.70
C ASN A 207 -14.94 -11.85 4.34
N GLU A 208 -14.42 -10.87 3.59
CA GLU A 208 -14.96 -10.55 2.26
C GLU A 208 -14.77 -11.74 1.30
N PRO A 209 -15.79 -12.05 0.50
CA PRO A 209 -15.72 -13.13 -0.47
C PRO A 209 -14.58 -12.94 -1.47
N GLY A 210 -13.87 -14.01 -1.80
CA GLY A 210 -12.81 -13.98 -2.79
C GLY A 210 -11.44 -13.59 -2.23
N LEU A 211 -11.27 -13.50 -0.92
CA LEU A 211 -9.94 -13.44 -0.33
C LEU A 211 -9.31 -14.85 -0.31
N ALA A 212 -8.04 -14.92 -0.74
CA ALA A 212 -7.21 -16.11 -0.58
C ALA A 212 -6.46 -16.10 0.75
N GLN A 213 -6.01 -14.93 1.18
CA GLN A 213 -5.09 -14.78 2.30
C GLN A 213 -5.14 -13.36 2.85
N VAL A 214 -4.79 -13.20 4.12
CA VAL A 214 -4.43 -11.91 4.74
C VAL A 214 -2.94 -11.92 5.04
N ARG A 215 -2.22 -10.84 4.69
CA ARG A 215 -0.80 -10.66 5.01
C ARG A 215 -0.62 -9.47 5.92
N LEU A 216 0.22 -9.64 6.93
CA LEU A 216 0.51 -8.64 7.94
C LEU A 216 1.99 -8.26 7.91
N PHE A 217 2.29 -6.97 7.99
CA PHE A 217 3.64 -6.45 8.22
C PHE A 217 3.59 -5.30 9.20
N GLY A 218 4.33 -5.38 10.30
CA GLY A 218 4.36 -4.29 11.27
C GLY A 218 5.04 -4.68 12.59
N PRO A 219 5.09 -3.75 13.54
CA PRO A 219 5.67 -4.00 14.86
C PRO A 219 5.02 -5.17 15.58
N SER A 220 5.80 -5.90 16.37
CA SER A 220 5.38 -7.14 17.02
C SER A 220 4.06 -7.01 17.82
N ALA A 221 3.90 -5.93 18.59
CA ALA A 221 2.69 -5.72 19.37
C ALA A 221 1.45 -5.47 18.49
N TRP A 222 1.61 -4.76 17.36
CA TRP A 222 0.56 -4.57 16.37
C TRP A 222 0.21 -5.90 15.69
N ALA A 223 1.22 -6.64 15.22
CA ALA A 223 1.05 -7.92 14.56
C ALA A 223 0.38 -8.96 15.47
N GLN A 224 0.73 -9.03 16.76
CA GLN A 224 0.11 -9.93 17.72
C GLN A 224 -1.39 -9.68 17.91
N ARG A 225 -1.83 -8.40 17.92
CA ARG A 225 -3.27 -8.08 17.99
C ARG A 225 -4.03 -8.65 16.79
N TRP A 226 -3.48 -8.49 15.58
CA TRP A 226 -4.06 -9.02 14.36
C TRP A 226 -4.02 -10.54 14.30
N GLN A 227 -2.92 -11.17 14.72
CA GLN A 227 -2.81 -12.63 14.81
C GLN A 227 -3.81 -13.23 15.81
N THR A 228 -4.05 -12.56 16.93
CA THR A 228 -5.07 -12.98 17.88
C THR A 228 -6.47 -12.93 17.26
N ALA A 229 -6.78 -11.87 16.53
CA ALA A 229 -8.04 -11.76 15.79
C ALA A 229 -8.13 -12.84 14.69
N ALA A 230 -7.01 -13.16 14.04
CA ALA A 230 -6.93 -14.14 12.95
C ALA A 230 -7.32 -15.57 13.36
N LEU A 231 -7.30 -15.89 14.64
CA LEU A 231 -7.77 -17.21 15.13
C LEU A 231 -9.26 -17.48 14.80
N SER A 232 -10.03 -16.43 14.55
CA SER A 232 -11.44 -16.53 14.17
C SER A 232 -11.69 -16.40 12.66
N TRP A 233 -10.65 -16.19 11.83
CA TRP A 233 -10.79 -15.96 10.41
C TRP A 233 -10.92 -17.27 9.63
N THR A 234 -11.62 -17.20 8.51
CA THR A 234 -11.77 -18.35 7.59
C THR A 234 -10.66 -18.43 6.55
N VAL A 235 -9.87 -17.36 6.41
CA VAL A 235 -8.76 -17.27 5.48
C VAL A 235 -7.42 -17.35 6.23
N PRO A 236 -6.38 -17.93 5.62
CA PRO A 236 -5.05 -17.98 6.23
C PRO A 236 -4.47 -16.58 6.45
N CYS A 237 -3.77 -16.42 7.57
CA CYS A 237 -3.08 -15.19 7.93
C CYS A 237 -1.58 -15.44 7.99
N GLU A 238 -0.80 -14.68 7.22
CA GLU A 238 0.66 -14.74 7.18
C GLU A 238 1.28 -13.48 7.77
N LEU A 239 2.21 -13.64 8.69
CA LEU A 239 3.06 -12.55 9.16
C LEU A 239 4.34 -12.49 8.31
N VAL A 240 4.52 -11.38 7.60
CA VAL A 240 5.74 -11.09 6.84
C VAL A 240 6.75 -10.44 7.78
N LEU A 241 7.91 -11.04 7.92
CA LEU A 241 8.96 -10.53 8.81
C LEU A 241 9.65 -9.30 8.20
N ALA A 242 10.08 -8.39 9.10
CA ALA A 242 10.79 -7.17 8.77
C ALA A 242 12.17 -7.44 8.14
#